data_8b31200785752c62830cec2bbf93d7f4
#
_entry.id   8b31200785752c62830cec2bbf93d7f4
#
_cell.length_a   1.000
_cell.length_b   1.000
_cell.length_c   1.000
_cell.angle_alpha   90.00
_cell.angle_beta   90.00
_cell.angle_gamma   90.00
#
_symmetry.space_group_name_H-M   'P 1'
#
loop_
_entity.id
_entity.type
_entity.pdbx_description
1 polymer ?
#
loop_
_entity_poly.entity_id
_entity_poly.type
_entity_poly.pdbx_seq_one_letter_code
_entity_poly.pdbx_strand_id
1 'polypeptide(L)'
;MGTRRPCDHSALRSGLRWLTAGAGLAAAVYGAYVGTAWSRYGRARRPATDEVDPLLDRFMPEYEVVERNHLRVAAPPGITLAAASEMNLLESRMVGAIFRGRALILGGRPDDSTRPHGLLALMQSLGWTVLLEVPDHELVLGCVTKPWEPSPTFRGLPPEAFAAFAEPGYVKIAWTLRADPDGPAASIFRSETRAIATDRSARARFRLYWSCLSPGIILIRRLMLEPLKAEAERRAAAMNTART
;
A
#
# COMPACT_ATOMS: atom_id res chain seq x y z
N MET A 1 25.96 -37.08 -45.50
CA MET A 1 24.96 -36.20 -46.14
C MET A 1 23.98 -35.78 -45.08
N GLY A 2 24.21 -34.66 -44.44
CA GLY A 2 23.37 -34.13 -43.35
C GLY A 2 22.33 -33.19 -43.91
N THR A 3 21.08 -33.58 -43.88
CA THR A 3 19.94 -32.70 -44.26
C THR A 3 19.70 -31.68 -43.17
N ARG A 4 20.08 -30.42 -43.41
CA ARG A 4 19.69 -29.26 -42.58
C ARG A 4 18.18 -29.09 -42.69
N ARG A 5 17.43 -29.27 -41.58
CA ARG A 5 16.01 -28.93 -41.50
C ARG A 5 15.88 -27.42 -41.68
N PRO A 6 14.99 -26.91 -42.54
CA PRO A 6 14.76 -25.48 -42.63
C PRO A 6 14.15 -24.96 -41.32
N CYS A 7 14.72 -23.90 -40.76
CA CYS A 7 14.14 -23.20 -39.62
C CYS A 7 12.77 -22.68 -40.01
N ASP A 8 11.75 -23.09 -39.26
CA ASP A 8 10.36 -22.72 -39.52
C ASP A 8 10.11 -21.23 -39.14
N HIS A 9 10.38 -20.36 -40.09
CA HIS A 9 10.19 -18.91 -39.97
C HIS A 9 8.70 -18.52 -39.75
N SER A 10 7.75 -19.42 -40.02
CA SER A 10 6.32 -19.17 -39.83
C SER A 10 5.94 -19.20 -38.36
N ALA A 11 6.47 -20.13 -37.58
CA ALA A 11 6.23 -20.25 -36.13
C ALA A 11 6.81 -19.05 -35.37
N LEU A 12 8.02 -18.60 -35.74
CA LEU A 12 8.64 -17.41 -35.18
C LEU A 12 7.84 -16.12 -35.45
N ARG A 13 7.34 -15.95 -36.67
CA ARG A 13 6.49 -14.81 -37.05
C ARG A 13 5.14 -14.83 -36.31
N SER A 14 4.52 -15.99 -36.15
CA SER A 14 3.29 -16.12 -35.37
C SER A 14 3.53 -15.81 -33.89
N GLY A 15 4.57 -16.35 -33.28
CA GLY A 15 4.94 -16.03 -31.89
C GLY A 15 5.17 -14.54 -31.66
N LEU A 16 5.89 -13.87 -32.57
CA LEU A 16 6.15 -12.42 -32.47
C LEU A 16 4.85 -11.60 -32.57
N ARG A 17 3.91 -11.99 -33.47
CA ARG A 17 2.60 -11.33 -33.60
C ARG A 17 1.76 -11.46 -32.33
N TRP A 18 1.75 -12.61 -31.69
CA TRP A 18 1.05 -12.79 -30.41
C TRP A 18 1.67 -11.99 -29.27
N LEU A 19 3.01 -11.90 -29.22
CA LEU A 19 3.72 -11.09 -28.22
C LEU A 19 3.44 -9.59 -28.42
N THR A 20 3.46 -9.10 -29.66
CA THR A 20 3.14 -7.69 -29.94
C THR A 20 1.68 -7.36 -29.69
N ALA A 21 0.76 -8.25 -30.02
CA ALA A 21 -0.66 -8.07 -29.72
C ALA A 21 -0.93 -8.06 -28.21
N GLY A 22 -0.29 -8.98 -27.46
CA GLY A 22 -0.36 -9.02 -25.99
C GLY A 22 0.22 -7.78 -25.32
N ALA A 23 1.37 -7.30 -25.79
CA ALA A 23 1.98 -6.07 -25.29
C ALA A 23 1.10 -4.84 -25.61
N GLY A 24 0.52 -4.77 -26.79
CA GLY A 24 -0.40 -3.69 -27.19
C GLY A 24 -1.67 -3.66 -26.31
N LEU A 25 -2.26 -4.82 -26.02
CA LEU A 25 -3.42 -4.93 -25.12
C LEU A 25 -3.06 -4.50 -23.69
N ALA A 26 -1.94 -4.98 -23.15
CA ALA A 26 -1.48 -4.60 -21.82
C ALA A 26 -1.24 -3.09 -21.71
N ALA A 27 -0.63 -2.47 -22.71
CA ALA A 27 -0.42 -1.03 -22.77
C ALA A 27 -1.75 -0.25 -22.84
N ALA A 28 -2.73 -0.74 -23.61
CA ALA A 28 -4.06 -0.13 -23.71
C ALA A 28 -4.81 -0.20 -22.37
N VAL A 29 -4.81 -1.37 -21.71
CA VAL A 29 -5.42 -1.55 -20.38
C VAL A 29 -4.76 -0.64 -19.34
N TYR A 30 -3.43 -0.58 -19.33
CA TYR A 30 -2.71 0.31 -18.43
C TYR A 30 -2.99 1.79 -18.72
N GLY A 31 -3.04 2.20 -19.99
CA GLY A 31 -3.40 3.56 -20.39
C GLY A 31 -4.82 3.95 -19.94
N ALA A 32 -5.78 3.04 -20.10
CA ALA A 32 -7.15 3.23 -19.62
C ALA A 32 -7.20 3.37 -18.08
N TYR A 33 -6.41 2.57 -17.37
CA TYR A 33 -6.26 2.69 -15.92
C TYR A 33 -5.72 4.08 -15.54
N VAL A 34 -4.61 4.50 -16.13
CA VAL A 34 -3.98 5.81 -15.86
C VAL A 34 -4.96 6.95 -16.12
N GLY A 35 -5.69 6.91 -17.25
CA GLY A 35 -6.74 7.89 -17.56
C GLY A 35 -7.86 7.91 -16.54
N THR A 36 -8.29 6.75 -16.07
CA THR A 36 -9.32 6.63 -15.03
C THR A 36 -8.82 7.15 -13.68
N ALA A 37 -7.61 6.78 -13.26
CA ALA A 37 -7.01 7.24 -12.00
C ALA A 37 -6.80 8.75 -12.04
N TRP A 38 -6.36 9.29 -13.17
CA TRP A 38 -6.23 10.74 -13.39
C TRP A 38 -7.56 11.48 -13.26
N SER A 39 -8.63 10.96 -13.86
CA SER A 39 -9.96 11.59 -13.83
C SER A 39 -10.62 11.53 -12.45
N ARG A 40 -10.31 10.50 -11.67
CA ARG A 40 -10.84 10.27 -10.32
C ARG A 40 -10.05 10.97 -9.22
N TYR A 41 -8.85 11.45 -9.50
CA TYR A 41 -8.02 12.14 -8.51
C TYR A 41 -8.76 13.35 -7.91
N GLY A 42 -8.73 13.49 -6.60
CA GLY A 42 -9.47 14.52 -5.86
C GLY A 42 -10.98 14.27 -5.75
N ARG A 43 -11.46 13.10 -6.23
CA ARG A 43 -12.85 12.64 -6.08
C ARG A 43 -12.87 11.35 -5.27
N ALA A 44 -12.30 11.42 -4.07
CA ALA A 44 -12.24 10.28 -3.17
C ALA A 44 -13.65 9.76 -2.86
N ARG A 45 -13.83 8.43 -2.85
CA ARG A 45 -15.09 7.81 -2.45
C ARG A 45 -15.39 8.13 -0.98
N ARG A 46 -16.58 8.60 -0.69
CA ARG A 46 -17.03 8.76 0.69
C ARG A 46 -17.05 7.41 1.40
N PRO A 47 -16.70 7.36 2.69
CA PRO A 47 -16.79 6.14 3.47
C PRO A 47 -18.25 5.68 3.58
N ALA A 48 -18.48 4.36 3.59
CA ALA A 48 -19.73 3.80 4.08
C ALA A 48 -19.82 4.00 5.61
N THR A 49 -20.98 3.81 6.20
CA THR A 49 -21.18 4.06 7.63
C THR A 49 -20.23 3.24 8.52
N ASP A 50 -19.94 2.01 8.13
CA ASP A 50 -19.03 1.11 8.83
C ASP A 50 -17.55 1.35 8.51
N GLU A 51 -17.26 2.14 7.48
CA GLU A 51 -15.89 2.54 7.08
C GLU A 51 -15.43 3.86 7.73
N VAL A 52 -16.32 4.58 8.43
CA VAL A 52 -15.96 5.83 9.10
C VAL A 52 -14.89 5.56 10.17
N ASP A 53 -13.85 6.38 10.15
CA ASP A 53 -12.74 6.31 11.07
C ASP A 53 -12.54 7.68 11.77
N PRO A 54 -13.17 7.88 12.95
CA PRO A 54 -13.10 9.15 13.67
C PRO A 54 -11.70 9.47 14.20
N LEU A 55 -10.87 8.45 14.46
CA LEU A 55 -9.51 8.68 14.96
C LEU A 55 -8.60 9.16 13.84
N LEU A 56 -8.72 8.58 12.66
CA LEU A 56 -8.00 9.05 11.47
C LEU A 56 -8.50 10.44 11.03
N ASP A 57 -9.80 10.74 11.17
CA ASP A 57 -10.38 12.05 10.85
C ASP A 57 -9.79 13.19 11.68
N ARG A 58 -9.30 12.91 12.90
CA ARG A 58 -8.61 13.93 13.73
C ARG A 58 -7.36 14.49 13.08
N PHE A 59 -6.68 13.68 12.23
CA PHE A 59 -5.43 14.03 11.58
C PHE A 59 -5.58 14.41 10.12
N MET A 60 -6.55 13.81 9.43
CA MET A 60 -6.76 14.02 8.00
C MET A 60 -8.25 13.83 7.62
N PRO A 61 -9.14 14.79 7.97
CA PRO A 61 -10.56 14.75 7.60
C PRO A 61 -10.76 14.94 6.10
N GLU A 62 -9.86 15.71 5.45
CA GLU A 62 -9.87 15.97 4.02
C GLU A 62 -8.75 15.21 3.33
N TYR A 63 -9.05 14.62 2.16
CA TYR A 63 -8.09 13.88 1.37
C TYR A 63 -8.47 13.87 -0.11
N GLU A 64 -7.48 13.78 -0.97
CA GLU A 64 -7.65 13.71 -2.43
C GLU A 64 -7.65 12.28 -2.95
N VAL A 65 -6.99 11.39 -2.20
CA VAL A 65 -6.84 9.98 -2.49
C VAL A 65 -7.11 9.17 -1.24
N VAL A 66 -7.81 8.07 -1.41
CA VAL A 66 -8.06 7.09 -0.36
C VAL A 66 -7.96 5.67 -0.93
N GLU A 67 -7.36 4.79 -0.15
CA GLU A 67 -7.35 3.35 -0.39
C GLU A 67 -7.84 2.64 0.87
N ARG A 68 -8.94 1.88 0.74
CA ARG A 68 -9.59 1.13 1.83
C ARG A 68 -9.55 -0.34 1.52
N ASN A 69 -9.13 -1.11 2.50
CA ASN A 69 -9.17 -2.57 2.47
C ASN A 69 -9.74 -3.06 3.80
N HIS A 70 -10.52 -4.13 3.75
CA HIS A 70 -11.01 -4.81 4.94
C HIS A 70 -11.06 -6.32 4.72
N LEU A 71 -11.03 -7.06 5.82
CA LEU A 71 -10.97 -8.50 5.81
C LEU A 71 -11.45 -9.04 7.16
N ARG A 72 -12.31 -10.06 7.16
CA ARG A 72 -12.70 -10.78 8.36
C ARG A 72 -11.63 -11.78 8.76
N VAL A 73 -11.25 -11.76 10.04
CA VAL A 73 -10.19 -12.59 10.63
C VAL A 73 -10.78 -13.36 11.82
N ALA A 74 -10.58 -14.67 11.88
CA ALA A 74 -11.00 -15.51 13.00
C ALA A 74 -10.00 -15.45 14.17
N ALA A 75 -9.74 -14.22 14.63
CA ALA A 75 -8.90 -13.91 15.76
C ALA A 75 -9.42 -12.64 16.48
N PRO A 76 -9.26 -12.52 17.79
CA PRO A 76 -9.59 -11.30 18.54
C PRO A 76 -8.84 -10.07 18.00
N PRO A 77 -9.39 -8.84 18.18
CA PRO A 77 -8.82 -7.61 17.65
C PRO A 77 -7.34 -7.41 17.99
N GLY A 78 -6.93 -7.58 19.26
CA GLY A 78 -5.54 -7.41 19.68
C GLY A 78 -4.57 -8.35 18.98
N ILE A 79 -4.95 -9.63 18.76
CA ILE A 79 -4.11 -10.58 18.01
C ILE A 79 -4.02 -10.17 16.55
N THR A 80 -5.12 -9.71 15.95
CA THR A 80 -5.16 -9.26 14.57
C THR A 80 -4.29 -8.02 14.37
N LEU A 81 -4.39 -7.03 15.26
CA LEU A 81 -3.58 -5.81 15.17
C LEU A 81 -2.09 -6.08 15.41
N ALA A 82 -1.74 -6.93 16.37
CA ALA A 82 -0.37 -7.36 16.60
C ALA A 82 0.22 -8.07 15.36
N ALA A 83 -0.52 -9.01 14.77
CA ALA A 83 -0.10 -9.68 13.54
C ALA A 83 0.11 -8.68 12.39
N ALA A 84 -0.74 -7.66 12.26
CA ALA A 84 -0.60 -6.61 11.26
C ALA A 84 0.66 -5.75 11.48
N SER A 85 0.93 -5.37 12.72
CA SER A 85 2.05 -4.49 13.08
C SER A 85 3.41 -5.19 12.98
N GLU A 86 3.43 -6.49 13.22
CA GLU A 86 4.65 -7.30 13.25
C GLU A 86 4.95 -8.01 11.92
N MET A 87 4.03 -7.99 10.95
CA MET A 87 4.22 -8.70 9.70
C MET A 87 5.41 -8.18 8.88
N ASN A 88 6.12 -9.11 8.23
CA ASN A 88 7.26 -8.79 7.37
C ASN A 88 6.81 -8.52 5.93
N LEU A 89 6.60 -7.26 5.61
CA LEU A 89 6.18 -6.83 4.27
C LEU A 89 7.21 -7.19 3.17
N LEU A 90 8.49 -7.14 3.50
CA LEU A 90 9.59 -7.32 2.54
C LEU A 90 9.96 -8.78 2.27
N GLU A 91 9.42 -9.74 2.99
CA GLU A 91 9.59 -11.17 2.67
C GLU A 91 8.91 -11.56 1.36
N SER A 92 7.89 -10.81 0.95
CA SER A 92 7.24 -11.01 -0.35
C SER A 92 8.16 -10.56 -1.49
N ARG A 93 8.61 -11.52 -2.32
CA ARG A 93 9.38 -11.24 -3.54
C ARG A 93 8.67 -10.26 -4.46
N MET A 94 7.34 -10.32 -4.52
CA MET A 94 6.52 -9.43 -5.34
C MET A 94 6.55 -8.01 -4.81
N VAL A 95 6.44 -7.80 -3.51
CA VAL A 95 6.57 -6.48 -2.88
C VAL A 95 7.95 -5.90 -3.16
N GLY A 96 9.01 -6.69 -2.98
CA GLY A 96 10.38 -6.27 -3.33
C GLY A 96 10.53 -5.90 -4.81
N ALA A 97 9.89 -6.65 -5.73
CA ALA A 97 9.91 -6.33 -7.16
C ALA A 97 9.18 -5.02 -7.48
N ILE A 98 8.06 -4.73 -6.81
CA ILE A 98 7.31 -3.47 -6.98
C ILE A 98 8.16 -2.28 -6.53
N PHE A 99 8.83 -2.36 -5.37
CA PHE A 99 9.71 -1.29 -4.89
C PHE A 99 10.89 -1.06 -5.81
N ARG A 100 11.54 -2.13 -6.32
CA ARG A 100 12.62 -2.03 -7.31
C ARG A 100 12.14 -1.39 -8.62
N GLY A 101 11.00 -1.85 -9.13
CA GLY A 101 10.39 -1.29 -10.35
C GLY A 101 10.10 0.20 -10.21
N ARG A 102 9.53 0.63 -9.05
CA ARG A 102 9.31 2.04 -8.74
C ARG A 102 10.62 2.85 -8.74
N ALA A 103 11.65 2.34 -8.06
CA ALA A 103 12.96 3.02 -8.01
C ALA A 103 13.52 3.23 -9.42
N LEU A 104 13.50 2.19 -10.25
CA LEU A 104 13.97 2.27 -11.63
C LEU A 104 13.17 3.27 -12.49
N ILE A 105 11.83 3.24 -12.38
CA ILE A 105 10.95 4.16 -13.15
C ILE A 105 11.23 5.63 -12.80
N LEU A 106 11.52 5.90 -11.52
CA LEU A 106 11.79 7.26 -11.03
C LEU A 106 13.28 7.66 -11.14
N GLY A 107 14.15 6.79 -11.69
CA GLY A 107 15.59 7.05 -11.83
C GLY A 107 16.37 6.92 -10.52
N GLY A 108 15.80 6.27 -9.50
CA GLY A 108 16.47 5.95 -8.24
C GLY A 108 17.24 4.64 -8.29
N ARG A 109 18.04 4.38 -7.25
CA ARG A 109 18.69 3.09 -7.04
C ARG A 109 17.85 2.24 -6.08
N PRO A 110 17.73 0.92 -6.31
CA PRO A 110 17.17 0.03 -5.31
C PRO A 110 17.99 0.11 -4.02
N ASP A 111 17.30 0.20 -2.90
CA ASP A 111 17.93 0.20 -1.58
C ASP A 111 17.96 -1.24 -1.04
N ASP A 112 19.14 -1.83 -0.97
CA ASP A 112 19.38 -3.18 -0.48
C ASP A 112 19.82 -3.19 1.01
N SER A 113 19.63 -2.10 1.74
CA SER A 113 19.97 -2.01 3.16
C SER A 113 19.16 -3.00 4.00
N THR A 114 19.79 -3.53 5.06
CA THR A 114 19.11 -4.38 6.04
C THR A 114 18.05 -3.53 6.76
N ARG A 115 16.80 -3.95 6.65
CA ARG A 115 15.65 -3.25 7.25
C ARG A 115 15.13 -4.01 8.45
N PRO A 116 14.57 -3.31 9.45
CA PRO A 116 14.02 -3.96 10.64
C PRO A 116 12.86 -4.87 10.28
N HIS A 117 12.71 -5.95 11.05
CA HIS A 117 11.59 -6.85 10.96
C HIS A 117 10.33 -6.19 11.53
N GLY A 118 9.19 -6.51 10.93
CA GLY A 118 7.89 -5.97 11.32
C GLY A 118 7.52 -4.68 10.60
N LEU A 119 6.23 -4.57 10.29
CA LEU A 119 5.69 -3.45 9.51
C LEU A 119 5.87 -2.12 10.24
N LEU A 120 5.53 -2.07 11.53
CA LEU A 120 5.64 -0.84 12.32
C LEU A 120 7.09 -0.37 12.41
N ALA A 121 8.02 -1.27 12.74
CA ALA A 121 9.44 -0.94 12.83
C ALA A 121 10.00 -0.50 11.46
N LEU A 122 9.56 -1.14 10.38
CA LEU A 122 9.91 -0.74 9.01
C LEU A 122 9.40 0.67 8.69
N MET A 123 8.14 0.98 9.00
CA MET A 123 7.59 2.32 8.74
C MET A 123 8.33 3.39 9.51
N GLN A 124 8.62 3.15 10.80
CA GLN A 124 9.39 4.08 11.63
C GLN A 124 10.82 4.27 11.09
N SER A 125 11.48 3.21 10.65
CA SER A 125 12.84 3.31 10.05
C SER A 125 12.86 4.11 8.74
N LEU A 126 11.73 4.11 8.02
CA LEU A 126 11.55 4.93 6.82
C LEU A 126 11.23 6.40 7.13
N GLY A 127 10.99 6.76 8.39
CA GLY A 127 10.67 8.12 8.82
C GLY A 127 9.18 8.40 9.00
N TRP A 128 8.34 7.36 9.14
CA TRP A 128 6.95 7.52 9.59
C TRP A 128 6.89 7.68 11.10
N THR A 129 5.83 8.34 11.58
CA THR A 129 5.57 8.48 13.02
C THR A 129 4.23 7.86 13.40
N VAL A 130 4.12 7.36 14.62
CA VAL A 130 2.84 6.98 15.22
C VAL A 130 2.13 8.26 15.64
N LEU A 131 0.98 8.53 15.07
CA LEU A 131 0.13 9.68 15.41
C LEU A 131 -0.81 9.36 16.57
N LEU A 132 -1.29 8.12 16.61
CA LEU A 132 -2.17 7.62 17.67
C LEU A 132 -2.04 6.11 17.74
N GLU A 133 -2.10 5.59 18.96
CA GLU A 133 -2.23 4.16 19.24
C GLU A 133 -3.32 3.96 20.29
N VAL A 134 -4.31 3.14 19.94
CA VAL A 134 -5.30 2.61 20.86
C VAL A 134 -5.02 1.12 21.00
N PRO A 135 -4.56 0.66 22.17
CA PRO A 135 -4.19 -0.75 22.38
C PRO A 135 -5.29 -1.70 21.92
N ASP A 136 -4.90 -2.77 21.25
CA ASP A 136 -5.78 -3.84 20.75
C ASP A 136 -6.87 -3.39 19.77
N HIS A 137 -6.88 -2.13 19.34
CA HIS A 137 -7.92 -1.60 18.48
C HIS A 137 -7.38 -0.92 17.22
N GLU A 138 -6.52 0.10 17.36
CA GLU A 138 -6.14 0.93 16.22
C GLU A 138 -4.76 1.55 16.35
N LEU A 139 -4.04 1.59 15.24
CA LEU A 139 -2.76 2.26 15.06
C LEU A 139 -2.84 3.23 13.88
N VAL A 140 -2.60 4.51 14.13
CA VAL A 140 -2.56 5.55 13.09
C VAL A 140 -1.12 6.02 12.89
N LEU A 141 -0.65 5.90 11.66
CA LEU A 141 0.68 6.34 11.23
C LEU A 141 0.57 7.55 10.30
N GLY A 142 1.57 8.42 10.32
CA GLY A 142 1.61 9.57 9.44
C GLY A 142 3.01 9.98 9.01
N CYS A 143 3.11 10.58 7.84
CA CYS A 143 4.32 11.21 7.33
C CYS A 143 3.99 12.31 6.31
N VAL A 144 4.98 13.16 6.05
CA VAL A 144 4.97 14.06 4.91
C VAL A 144 6.14 13.73 3.98
N THR A 145 5.91 13.79 2.68
CA THR A 145 6.90 13.33 1.70
C THR A 145 6.67 13.97 0.33
N LYS A 146 7.64 13.77 -0.56
CA LYS A 146 7.52 14.07 -2.01
C LYS A 146 7.64 12.77 -2.79
N PRO A 147 6.55 12.02 -2.96
CA PRO A 147 6.61 10.64 -3.45
C PRO A 147 7.02 10.51 -4.92
N TRP A 148 7.04 11.59 -5.68
CA TRP A 148 7.55 11.64 -7.07
C TRP A 148 9.07 11.74 -7.19
N GLU A 149 9.78 11.97 -6.07
CA GLU A 149 11.24 11.99 -6.09
C GLU A 149 11.80 10.56 -6.26
N PRO A 150 12.97 10.41 -6.93
CA PRO A 150 13.61 9.10 -7.10
C PRO A 150 13.91 8.39 -5.77
N SER A 151 14.39 9.14 -4.79
CA SER A 151 14.66 8.69 -3.42
C SER A 151 13.87 9.56 -2.43
N PRO A 152 12.56 9.30 -2.24
CA PRO A 152 11.72 10.13 -1.41
C PRO A 152 12.11 10.00 0.06
N THR A 153 12.25 11.14 0.73
CA THR A 153 12.39 11.21 2.17
C THR A 153 11.01 11.26 2.81
N PHE A 154 10.78 10.40 3.79
CA PHE A 154 9.59 10.45 4.63
C PHE A 154 9.95 11.18 5.91
N ARG A 155 9.17 12.19 6.28
CA ARG A 155 9.35 12.98 7.49
C ARG A 155 8.14 12.78 8.40
N GLY A 156 8.36 12.08 9.52
CA GLY A 156 7.40 11.97 10.61
C GLY A 156 7.31 13.26 11.38
N LEU A 157 6.13 13.59 11.85
CA LEU A 157 5.87 14.79 12.65
C LEU A 157 5.08 14.40 13.89
N PRO A 158 5.24 15.14 15.02
CA PRO A 158 4.33 15.00 16.16
C PRO A 158 2.85 15.15 15.73
N PRO A 159 1.89 14.51 16.42
CA PRO A 159 0.49 14.47 16.02
C PRO A 159 -0.12 15.83 15.68
N GLU A 160 0.05 16.84 16.54
CA GLU A 160 -0.48 18.19 16.34
C GLU A 160 0.20 18.89 15.14
N ALA A 161 1.51 18.72 15.00
CA ALA A 161 2.28 19.28 13.89
C ALA A 161 1.88 18.62 12.56
N PHE A 162 1.59 17.31 12.57
CA PHE A 162 1.09 16.61 11.38
C PHE A 162 -0.30 17.11 11.00
N ALA A 163 -1.23 17.24 11.96
CA ALA A 163 -2.58 17.73 11.69
C ALA A 163 -2.55 19.14 11.06
N ALA A 164 -1.74 20.04 11.62
CA ALA A 164 -1.61 21.43 11.19
C ALA A 164 -0.67 21.64 9.98
N PHE A 165 -0.02 20.59 9.48
CA PHE A 165 1.02 20.74 8.46
C PHE A 165 0.47 21.28 7.14
N ALA A 166 1.06 22.40 6.67
CA ALA A 166 0.69 23.09 5.44
C ALA A 166 1.89 23.62 4.63
N GLU A 167 3.13 23.18 4.96
CA GLU A 167 4.33 23.58 4.21
C GLU A 167 4.17 23.18 2.72
N PRO A 168 4.37 24.12 1.77
CA PRO A 168 4.13 23.85 0.35
C PRO A 168 5.14 22.84 -0.22
N GLY A 169 4.72 22.13 -1.27
CA GLY A 169 5.57 21.20 -1.99
C GLY A 169 5.56 19.77 -1.46
N TYR A 170 4.66 19.40 -0.54
CA TYR A 170 4.59 18.08 0.08
C TYR A 170 3.25 17.38 -0.18
N VAL A 171 3.25 16.09 0.13
CA VAL A 171 2.04 15.28 0.33
C VAL A 171 2.02 14.81 1.77
N LYS A 172 0.90 15.02 2.46
CA LYS A 172 0.59 14.38 3.74
C LYS A 172 0.03 13.01 3.45
N ILE A 173 0.49 12.00 4.15
CA ILE A 173 -0.04 10.63 4.06
C ILE A 173 -0.32 10.15 5.49
N ALA A 174 -1.55 9.71 5.73
CA ALA A 174 -1.94 9.02 6.94
C ALA A 174 -2.38 7.60 6.62
N TRP A 175 -2.07 6.66 7.48
CA TRP A 175 -2.39 5.25 7.32
C TRP A 175 -2.82 4.65 8.64
N THR A 176 -4.02 4.04 8.66
CA THR A 176 -4.52 3.31 9.81
C THR A 176 -4.50 1.80 9.60
N LEU A 177 -4.23 1.08 10.69
CA LEU A 177 -4.47 -0.34 10.88
C LEU A 177 -5.45 -0.45 12.03
N ARG A 178 -6.66 -0.94 11.79
CA ARG A 178 -7.73 -1.06 12.78
C ARG A 178 -8.28 -2.48 12.79
N ALA A 179 -8.61 -2.97 13.97
CA ALA A 179 -9.24 -4.25 14.17
C ALA A 179 -10.53 -4.08 14.99
N ASP A 180 -11.67 -4.06 14.32
CA ASP A 180 -12.98 -3.94 14.96
C ASP A 180 -13.44 -5.32 15.46
N PRO A 181 -13.99 -5.45 16.68
CA PRO A 181 -14.51 -6.73 17.16
C PRO A 181 -15.70 -7.21 16.32
N ASP A 182 -15.69 -8.51 15.98
CA ASP A 182 -16.78 -9.21 15.29
C ASP A 182 -17.16 -10.46 16.08
N GLY A 183 -17.66 -10.24 17.30
CA GLY A 183 -17.90 -11.28 18.30
C GLY A 183 -16.68 -11.59 19.17
N PRO A 184 -16.75 -12.63 20.01
CA PRO A 184 -15.74 -12.90 21.05
C PRO A 184 -14.41 -13.44 20.50
N ALA A 185 -14.40 -14.03 19.31
CA ALA A 185 -13.24 -14.74 18.74
C ALA A 185 -12.89 -14.30 17.32
N ALA A 186 -13.46 -13.21 16.83
CA ALA A 186 -13.21 -12.72 15.50
C ALA A 186 -13.11 -11.20 15.47
N SER A 187 -12.52 -10.67 14.40
CA SER A 187 -12.43 -9.24 14.15
C SER A 187 -12.55 -8.94 12.66
N ILE A 188 -12.87 -7.68 12.33
CA ILE A 188 -12.75 -7.13 11.00
C ILE A 188 -11.52 -6.24 10.98
N PHE A 189 -10.47 -6.72 10.31
CA PHE A 189 -9.31 -5.90 10.03
C PHE A 189 -9.64 -4.87 8.97
N ARG A 190 -9.27 -3.61 9.22
CA ARG A 190 -9.41 -2.49 8.28
C ARG A 190 -8.07 -1.78 8.11
N SER A 191 -7.78 -1.41 6.89
CA SER A 191 -6.61 -0.58 6.57
C SER A 191 -7.06 0.53 5.65
N GLU A 192 -6.89 1.76 6.09
CA GLU A 192 -7.19 2.95 5.28
C GLU A 192 -5.93 3.81 5.14
N THR A 193 -5.61 4.17 3.90
CA THR A 193 -4.55 5.13 3.58
C THR A 193 -5.16 6.34 2.94
N ARG A 194 -4.90 7.52 3.47
CA ARG A 194 -5.32 8.82 2.93
C ARG A 194 -4.10 9.62 2.48
N ALA A 195 -4.28 10.41 1.42
CA ALA A 195 -3.23 11.34 0.99
C ALA A 195 -3.83 12.65 0.48
N ILE A 196 -3.16 13.76 0.80
CA ILE A 196 -3.50 15.11 0.33
C ILE A 196 -2.23 15.91 0.04
N ALA A 197 -2.23 16.63 -1.08
CA ALA A 197 -1.15 17.55 -1.42
C ALA A 197 -1.34 18.89 -0.72
N THR A 198 -0.23 19.52 -0.29
CA THR A 198 -0.25 20.75 0.50
C THR A 198 -0.44 22.02 -0.36
N ASP A 199 -0.20 21.95 -1.66
CA ASP A 199 -0.37 23.07 -2.59
C ASP A 199 -0.68 22.59 -4.02
N ARG A 200 -0.98 23.55 -4.92
CA ARG A 200 -1.35 23.23 -6.31
C ARG A 200 -0.21 22.57 -7.11
N SER A 201 1.04 22.93 -6.86
CA SER A 201 2.20 22.36 -7.56
C SER A 201 2.42 20.91 -7.12
N ALA A 202 2.43 20.67 -5.82
CA ALA A 202 2.49 19.33 -5.22
C ALA A 202 1.32 18.45 -5.72
N ARG A 203 0.12 19.03 -5.78
CA ARG A 203 -1.09 18.35 -6.29
C ARG A 203 -0.92 17.89 -7.75
N ALA A 204 -0.40 18.74 -8.63
CA ALA A 204 -0.19 18.37 -10.03
C ALA A 204 0.83 17.23 -10.17
N ARG A 205 1.95 17.29 -9.45
CA ARG A 205 2.98 16.24 -9.42
C ARG A 205 2.46 14.95 -8.81
N PHE A 206 1.74 15.04 -7.70
CA PHE A 206 1.18 13.86 -7.01
C PHE A 206 0.09 13.20 -7.84
N ARG A 207 -0.76 13.96 -8.52
CA ARG A 207 -1.76 13.43 -9.46
C ARG A 207 -1.11 12.58 -10.55
N LEU A 208 -0.01 13.07 -11.17
CA LEU A 208 0.73 12.31 -12.18
C LEU A 208 1.33 11.04 -11.58
N TYR A 209 2.05 11.18 -10.46
CA TYR A 209 2.65 10.06 -9.73
C TYR A 209 1.61 9.00 -9.37
N TRP A 210 0.49 9.39 -8.75
CA TRP A 210 -0.57 8.49 -8.33
C TRP A 210 -1.21 7.78 -9.52
N SER A 211 -1.51 8.50 -10.58
CA SER A 211 -2.14 7.91 -11.77
C SER A 211 -1.29 6.82 -12.40
N CYS A 212 0.04 6.99 -12.40
CA CYS A 212 0.95 6.00 -12.99
C CYS A 212 1.36 4.90 -12.01
N LEU A 213 1.60 5.19 -10.72
CA LEU A 213 2.24 4.23 -9.81
C LEU A 213 1.31 3.61 -8.77
N SER A 214 0.06 4.10 -8.65
CA SER A 214 -0.92 3.54 -7.71
C SER A 214 -1.22 2.04 -7.88
N PRO A 215 -1.18 1.40 -9.07
CA PRO A 215 -1.39 -0.03 -9.16
C PRO A 215 -0.45 -0.84 -8.28
N GLY A 216 0.83 -0.44 -8.23
CA GLY A 216 1.82 -1.10 -7.38
C GLY A 216 1.51 -0.90 -5.90
N ILE A 217 1.12 0.31 -5.50
CA ILE A 217 0.78 0.64 -4.10
C ILE A 217 -0.45 -0.15 -3.65
N ILE A 218 -1.51 -0.16 -4.48
CA ILE A 218 -2.75 -0.91 -4.21
C ILE A 218 -2.46 -2.41 -4.12
N LEU A 219 -1.64 -2.93 -5.03
CA LEU A 219 -1.27 -4.35 -5.02
C LEU A 219 -0.52 -4.73 -3.75
N ILE A 220 0.45 -3.92 -3.30
CA ILE A 220 1.15 -4.16 -2.01
C ILE A 220 0.14 -4.27 -0.87
N ARG A 221 -0.82 -3.34 -0.78
CA ARG A 221 -1.85 -3.35 0.29
C ARG A 221 -2.69 -4.62 0.27
N ARG A 222 -3.08 -5.10 -0.90
CA ARG A 222 -3.86 -6.33 -1.06
C ARG A 222 -3.06 -7.58 -0.73
N LEU A 223 -1.79 -7.62 -1.14
CA LEU A 223 -0.90 -8.76 -0.86
C LEU A 223 -0.60 -8.94 0.63
N MET A 224 -0.80 -7.92 1.46
CA MET A 224 -0.65 -8.00 2.91
C MET A 224 -1.81 -8.75 3.59
N LEU A 225 -3.01 -8.75 3.01
CA LEU A 225 -4.23 -9.17 3.71
C LEU A 225 -4.23 -10.66 4.07
N GLU A 226 -3.94 -11.54 3.11
CA GLU A 226 -3.96 -12.99 3.33
C GLU A 226 -2.86 -13.48 4.29
N PRO A 227 -1.59 -13.05 4.17
CA PRO A 227 -0.57 -13.39 5.15
C PRO A 227 -0.91 -12.90 6.58
N LEU A 228 -1.46 -11.69 6.70
CA LEU A 228 -1.91 -11.14 7.98
C LEU A 228 -2.97 -12.05 8.61
N LYS A 229 -4.01 -12.39 7.82
CA LYS A 229 -5.10 -13.27 8.27
C LYS A 229 -4.57 -14.61 8.75
N ALA A 230 -3.77 -15.27 7.92
CA ALA A 230 -3.20 -16.59 8.24
C ALA A 230 -2.37 -16.54 9.54
N GLU A 231 -1.57 -15.51 9.74
CA GLU A 231 -0.76 -15.32 10.94
C GLU A 231 -1.60 -15.06 12.18
N ALA A 232 -2.58 -14.17 12.10
CA ALA A 232 -3.47 -13.85 13.23
C ALA A 232 -4.28 -15.08 13.65
N GLU A 233 -4.85 -15.81 12.70
CA GLU A 233 -5.63 -17.03 12.99
C GLU A 233 -4.77 -18.15 13.57
N ARG A 234 -3.52 -18.30 13.11
CA ARG A 234 -2.57 -19.24 13.69
C ARG A 234 -2.22 -18.90 15.14
N ARG A 235 -1.99 -17.62 15.45
CA ARG A 235 -1.72 -17.15 16.83
C ARG A 235 -2.91 -17.39 17.74
N ALA A 236 -4.13 -17.10 17.29
CA ALA A 236 -5.34 -17.34 18.04
C ALA A 236 -5.55 -18.83 18.35
N ALA A 237 -5.32 -19.71 17.38
CA ALA A 237 -5.40 -21.16 17.58
C ALA A 237 -4.38 -21.67 18.61
N ALA A 238 -3.14 -21.22 18.55
CA ALA A 238 -2.09 -21.57 19.50
C ALA A 238 -2.44 -21.15 20.94
N MET A 239 -3.02 -19.95 21.12
CA MET A 239 -3.46 -19.48 22.46
C MET A 239 -4.62 -20.30 23.02
N ASN A 240 -5.55 -20.75 22.18
CA ASN A 240 -6.66 -21.59 22.61
C ASN A 240 -6.18 -22.98 23.05
N THR A 241 -5.23 -23.57 22.31
CA THR A 241 -4.62 -24.87 22.68
C THR A 241 -3.84 -24.80 24.00
N ALA A 242 -3.21 -23.68 24.32
CA ALA A 242 -2.47 -23.49 25.57
C ALA A 242 -3.38 -23.28 26.81
N ARG A 243 -4.68 -23.03 26.61
CA ARG A 243 -5.68 -22.83 27.69
C ARG A 243 -6.48 -24.07 28.02
N THR A 244 -6.43 -25.11 27.19
CA THR A 244 -7.05 -26.43 27.39
C THR A 244 -6.07 -27.42 28.00
#